data_2c61c4d322d7ab38f24b792a91b283bb
#
_entry.id   2c61c4d322d7ab38f24b792a91b283bb
#
_cell.length_a   1.000
_cell.length_b   1.000
_cell.length_c   1.000
_cell.angle_alpha   90.00
_cell.angle_beta   90.00
_cell.angle_gamma   90.00
#
_symmetry.space_group_name_H-M   'P 1'
#
loop_
_entity.id
_entity.type
_entity.pdbx_description
1 polymer ?
#
loop_
_entity_poly.entity_id
_entity_poly.type
_entity_poly.pdbx_seq_one_letter_code
_entity_poly.pdbx_strand_id
1 'polypeptide(L)'
;MSNKKIHIGITHGDTNGIGYEVILKLLEDQRLADLCTITVYGSAKAASFYRKGMELPQVQFNKVDSAAQSRDGVFNIVNVVGEDLKIDPGMATEAAGAAALAALDAACADLKEGVIDVLVTAPINKHSIQSSSFSFPGHTEYLEASFNTPEHPCKALMILCADTLRVALVTAHLPIAKVPEAITKELVLERIEQFNSSLKRDFGVGSPRIAVLSLNPHAGENGLLGTEENDIIAPAIAEARAAKIMAFGPYPADGFFGSGHFAAFDGVLAMYHDQGLAPFKTIAMDSGVNFTAGLPYVRTSPDHGTGYDIAGKGVASPDSLRSALYTAIDIFRNRRRHDDAYSSPLTPQQNLK
;
A
#
# COMPACT_ATOMS: atom_id res chain seq x y z
N MET A 1 -2.50 -14.95 -25.94
CA MET A 1 -2.13 -14.71 -24.53
C MET A 1 -3.09 -15.49 -23.66
N SER A 2 -2.62 -16.31 -22.74
CA SER A 2 -3.47 -17.08 -21.81
C SER A 2 -4.34 -16.11 -21.01
N ASN A 3 -5.65 -16.34 -21.01
CA ASN A 3 -6.66 -15.55 -20.28
C ASN A 3 -6.65 -15.90 -18.78
N LYS A 4 -5.43 -16.09 -18.19
CA LYS A 4 -5.27 -16.43 -16.78
C LYS A 4 -5.75 -15.25 -15.95
N LYS A 5 -6.69 -15.49 -15.03
CA LYS A 5 -7.14 -14.49 -14.06
C LYS A 5 -5.98 -14.08 -13.15
N ILE A 6 -5.99 -12.83 -12.70
CA ILE A 6 -5.04 -12.36 -11.68
C ILE A 6 -5.30 -13.11 -10.38
N HIS A 7 -4.27 -13.70 -9.80
CA HIS A 7 -4.38 -14.40 -8.52
C HIS A 7 -3.99 -13.47 -7.37
N ILE A 8 -4.94 -13.17 -6.51
CA ILE A 8 -4.81 -12.24 -5.38
C ILE A 8 -4.70 -13.02 -4.08
N GLY A 9 -3.61 -12.81 -3.35
CA GLY A 9 -3.48 -13.25 -1.97
C GLY A 9 -4.00 -12.17 -1.02
N ILE A 10 -4.83 -12.55 -0.05
CA ILE A 10 -5.32 -11.65 1.02
C ILE A 10 -4.88 -12.24 2.37
N THR A 11 -4.05 -11.51 3.15
CA THR A 11 -3.74 -11.91 4.53
C THR A 11 -4.82 -11.41 5.49
N HIS A 12 -5.20 -12.25 6.46
CA HIS A 12 -6.27 -11.92 7.40
C HIS A 12 -5.93 -10.81 8.41
N GLY A 13 -4.62 -10.43 8.54
CA GLY A 13 -4.17 -9.45 9.52
C GLY A 13 -4.25 -9.93 10.96
N ASP A 14 -4.50 -9.02 11.90
CA ASP A 14 -4.70 -9.38 13.30
C ASP A 14 -6.05 -10.09 13.47
N THR A 15 -6.03 -11.33 14.03
CA THR A 15 -7.23 -12.17 14.15
C THR A 15 -8.26 -11.65 15.14
N ASN A 16 -7.88 -10.74 16.03
CA ASN A 16 -8.75 -10.11 17.02
C ASN A 16 -9.27 -8.74 16.58
N GLY A 17 -8.82 -8.23 15.41
CA GLY A 17 -9.27 -6.99 14.80
C GLY A 17 -10.43 -7.19 13.82
N ILE A 18 -10.67 -6.17 12.99
CA ILE A 18 -11.74 -6.16 11.98
C ILE A 18 -11.38 -6.91 10.69
N GLY A 19 -10.16 -7.49 10.57
CA GLY A 19 -9.67 -8.10 9.33
C GLY A 19 -10.63 -9.12 8.72
N TYR A 20 -11.09 -10.10 9.51
CA TYR A 20 -12.06 -11.10 9.03
C TYR A 20 -13.41 -10.50 8.69
N GLU A 21 -13.88 -9.50 9.45
CA GLU A 21 -15.15 -8.84 9.18
C GLU A 21 -15.15 -8.18 7.78
N VAL A 22 -14.12 -7.37 7.51
CA VAL A 22 -14.02 -6.65 6.22
C VAL A 22 -13.75 -7.61 5.06
N ILE A 23 -12.99 -8.71 5.27
CA ILE A 23 -12.79 -9.75 4.24
C ILE A 23 -14.10 -10.46 3.94
N LEU A 24 -14.85 -10.91 4.94
CA LEU A 24 -16.10 -11.62 4.75
C LEU A 24 -17.13 -10.74 4.02
N LYS A 25 -17.27 -9.48 4.43
CA LYS A 25 -18.15 -8.51 3.75
C LYS A 25 -17.71 -8.21 2.31
N LEU A 26 -16.41 -8.12 2.05
CA LEU A 26 -15.90 -7.96 0.70
C LEU A 26 -16.29 -9.14 -0.19
N LEU A 27 -16.18 -10.38 0.32
CA LEU A 27 -16.43 -11.61 -0.42
C LEU A 27 -17.93 -11.98 -0.52
N GLU A 28 -18.84 -11.16 0.00
CA GLU A 28 -20.26 -11.26 -0.33
C GLU A 28 -20.52 -10.98 -1.81
N ASP A 29 -19.70 -10.16 -2.43
CA ASP A 29 -19.78 -9.88 -3.87
C ASP A 29 -19.15 -11.01 -4.69
N GLN A 30 -19.97 -11.96 -5.11
CA GLN A 30 -19.54 -13.13 -5.90
C GLN A 30 -18.92 -12.75 -7.27
N ARG A 31 -19.19 -11.54 -7.79
CA ARG A 31 -18.59 -11.06 -9.05
C ARG A 31 -17.08 -10.93 -8.97
N LEU A 32 -16.52 -10.80 -7.76
CA LEU A 32 -15.08 -10.82 -7.56
C LEU A 32 -14.44 -12.14 -7.99
N ALA A 33 -15.13 -13.28 -7.79
CA ALA A 33 -14.65 -14.57 -8.23
C ALA A 33 -14.65 -14.73 -9.75
N ASP A 34 -15.45 -13.92 -10.47
CA ASP A 34 -15.42 -13.85 -11.94
C ASP A 34 -14.26 -12.99 -12.44
N LEU A 35 -13.89 -11.97 -11.69
CA LEU A 35 -12.86 -10.99 -12.05
C LEU A 35 -11.44 -11.52 -11.80
N CYS A 36 -11.22 -12.22 -10.70
CA CYS A 36 -9.91 -12.68 -10.23
C CYS A 36 -10.01 -13.96 -9.41
N THR A 37 -8.89 -14.67 -9.24
CA THR A 37 -8.77 -15.75 -8.27
C THR A 37 -8.37 -15.16 -6.92
N ILE A 38 -9.13 -15.45 -5.87
CA ILE A 38 -8.85 -14.93 -4.52
C ILE A 38 -8.49 -16.09 -3.60
N THR A 39 -7.36 -15.94 -2.90
CA THR A 39 -6.91 -16.85 -1.84
C THR A 39 -6.66 -16.08 -0.55
N VAL A 40 -7.40 -16.43 0.49
CA VAL A 40 -7.21 -15.88 1.83
C VAL A 40 -6.19 -16.73 2.58
N TYR A 41 -5.13 -16.11 3.06
CA TYR A 41 -4.17 -16.73 3.98
C TYR A 41 -4.66 -16.48 5.41
N GLY A 42 -5.17 -17.53 6.06
CA GLY A 42 -5.82 -17.34 7.35
C GLY A 42 -6.25 -18.63 8.01
N SER A 43 -7.44 -18.60 8.61
CA SER A 43 -8.06 -19.73 9.30
C SER A 43 -9.54 -19.83 8.94
N ALA A 44 -9.95 -20.96 8.38
CA ALA A 44 -11.36 -21.23 8.09
C ALA A 44 -12.21 -21.27 9.37
N LYS A 45 -11.60 -21.68 10.51
CA LYS A 45 -12.24 -21.64 11.83
C LYS A 45 -12.50 -20.20 12.27
N ALA A 46 -11.51 -19.32 12.16
CA ALA A 46 -11.66 -17.90 12.49
C ALA A 46 -12.69 -17.22 11.58
N ALA A 47 -12.66 -17.46 10.27
CA ALA A 47 -13.67 -16.96 9.35
C ALA A 47 -15.10 -17.42 9.76
N SER A 48 -15.25 -18.70 10.14
CA SER A 48 -16.54 -19.24 10.61
C SER A 48 -16.98 -18.63 11.94
N PHE A 49 -16.04 -18.37 12.86
CA PHE A 49 -16.30 -17.71 14.13
C PHE A 49 -16.90 -16.31 13.92
N TYR A 50 -16.21 -15.47 13.15
CA TYR A 50 -16.66 -14.10 12.87
C TYR A 50 -17.97 -14.07 12.09
N ARG A 51 -18.12 -14.93 11.07
CA ARG A 51 -19.36 -15.03 10.31
C ARG A 51 -20.57 -15.32 11.20
N LYS A 52 -20.45 -16.30 12.12
CA LYS A 52 -21.53 -16.68 13.01
C LYS A 52 -21.80 -15.60 14.07
N GLY A 53 -20.75 -15.03 14.67
CA GLY A 53 -20.88 -14.03 15.72
C GLY A 53 -21.51 -12.71 15.24
N MET A 54 -21.36 -12.37 13.95
CA MET A 54 -21.88 -11.14 13.35
C MET A 54 -23.08 -11.38 12.42
N GLU A 55 -23.59 -12.63 12.36
CA GLU A 55 -24.72 -13.01 11.49
C GLU A 55 -24.50 -12.64 10.01
N LEU A 56 -23.25 -12.65 9.54
CA LEU A 56 -22.92 -12.32 8.16
C LEU A 56 -23.37 -13.43 7.20
N PRO A 57 -23.69 -13.07 5.94
CA PRO A 57 -24.01 -14.02 4.88
C PRO A 57 -22.97 -15.13 4.73
N GLN A 58 -23.40 -16.25 4.20
CA GLN A 58 -22.52 -17.41 4.05
C GLN A 58 -21.56 -17.19 2.86
N VAL A 59 -20.29 -16.93 3.16
CA VAL A 59 -19.19 -17.07 2.21
C VAL A 59 -18.70 -18.52 2.25
N GLN A 60 -18.76 -19.20 1.12
CA GLN A 60 -18.22 -20.56 0.99
C GLN A 60 -16.75 -20.50 0.56
N PHE A 61 -15.86 -21.06 1.39
CA PHE A 61 -14.46 -21.19 1.04
C PHE A 61 -14.14 -22.59 0.53
N ASN A 62 -13.44 -22.67 -0.60
CA ASN A 62 -12.70 -23.84 -1.02
C ASN A 62 -11.41 -23.92 -0.17
N LYS A 63 -11.35 -24.87 0.76
CA LYS A 63 -10.18 -25.09 1.61
C LYS A 63 -9.10 -25.78 0.78
N VAL A 64 -7.91 -25.23 0.78
CA VAL A 64 -6.75 -25.76 0.05
C VAL A 64 -5.52 -25.80 0.98
N ASP A 65 -4.62 -26.72 0.72
CA ASP A 65 -3.37 -26.85 1.49
C ASP A 65 -2.29 -25.87 1.01
N SER A 66 -2.41 -25.39 -0.22
CA SER A 66 -1.51 -24.42 -0.86
C SER A 66 -2.29 -23.55 -1.83
N ALA A 67 -1.88 -22.29 -1.99
CA ALA A 67 -2.49 -21.38 -2.96
C ALA A 67 -2.34 -21.86 -4.40
N ALA A 68 -1.36 -22.71 -4.71
CA ALA A 68 -1.22 -23.36 -6.02
C ALA A 68 -2.42 -24.27 -6.38
N GLN A 69 -3.20 -24.72 -5.39
CA GLN A 69 -4.40 -25.55 -5.58
C GLN A 69 -5.69 -24.70 -5.67
N SER A 70 -5.56 -23.39 -5.63
CA SER A 70 -6.71 -22.47 -5.72
C SER A 70 -7.45 -22.64 -7.04
N ARG A 71 -8.77 -22.49 -6.99
CA ARG A 71 -9.67 -22.62 -8.14
C ARG A 71 -10.29 -21.28 -8.49
N ASP A 72 -10.42 -21.04 -9.78
CA ASP A 72 -11.18 -19.91 -10.31
C ASP A 72 -12.68 -20.04 -10.02
N GLY A 73 -13.36 -18.91 -9.92
CA GLY A 73 -14.82 -18.89 -9.73
C GLY A 73 -15.29 -19.18 -8.30
N VAL A 74 -14.36 -19.41 -7.37
CA VAL A 74 -14.64 -19.62 -5.96
C VAL A 74 -13.63 -18.89 -5.08
N PHE A 75 -14.00 -18.60 -3.84
CA PHE A 75 -13.06 -18.05 -2.86
C PHE A 75 -12.28 -19.17 -2.19
N ASN A 76 -10.97 -19.06 -2.17
CA ASN A 76 -10.09 -20.06 -1.59
C ASN A 76 -9.55 -19.61 -0.24
N ILE A 77 -9.24 -20.56 0.63
CA ILE A 77 -8.57 -20.28 1.91
C ILE A 77 -7.48 -21.32 2.19
N VAL A 78 -6.28 -20.83 2.50
CA VAL A 78 -5.17 -21.63 3.02
C VAL A 78 -5.15 -21.45 4.53
N ASN A 79 -5.21 -22.56 5.29
CA ASN A 79 -5.07 -22.51 6.74
C ASN A 79 -3.57 -22.38 7.08
N VAL A 80 -3.18 -21.20 7.56
CA VAL A 80 -1.78 -20.89 7.94
C VAL A 80 -1.54 -20.95 9.45
N VAL A 81 -2.60 -21.21 10.23
CA VAL A 81 -2.57 -21.32 11.69
C VAL A 81 -3.32 -22.55 12.16
N GLY A 82 -2.94 -23.08 13.35
CA GLY A 82 -3.57 -24.24 13.96
C GLY A 82 -5.05 -24.03 14.31
N GLU A 83 -5.77 -25.13 14.49
CA GLU A 83 -7.19 -25.08 14.87
C GLU A 83 -7.42 -24.67 16.33
N ASP A 84 -6.40 -24.63 17.15
CA ASP A 84 -6.40 -24.23 18.55
C ASP A 84 -6.31 -22.72 18.76
N LEU A 85 -6.19 -21.92 17.66
CA LEU A 85 -6.13 -20.47 17.73
C LEU A 85 -7.31 -19.90 18.54
N LYS A 86 -6.99 -19.21 19.63
CA LYS A 86 -7.95 -18.47 20.43
C LYS A 86 -8.23 -17.11 19.80
N ILE A 87 -9.51 -16.76 19.71
CA ILE A 87 -9.97 -15.48 19.14
C ILE A 87 -10.64 -14.68 20.25
N ASP A 88 -10.08 -13.53 20.57
CA ASP A 88 -10.57 -12.60 21.60
C ASP A 88 -10.79 -11.21 20.92
N PRO A 89 -11.94 -10.96 20.26
CA PRO A 89 -12.18 -9.72 19.51
C PRO A 89 -11.94 -8.46 20.34
N GLY A 90 -11.21 -7.50 19.78
CA GLY A 90 -10.87 -6.24 20.44
C GLY A 90 -9.66 -6.29 21.37
N MET A 91 -8.98 -7.45 21.49
CA MET A 91 -7.84 -7.63 22.38
C MET A 91 -6.54 -7.83 21.60
N ALA A 92 -5.52 -7.04 21.93
CA ALA A 92 -4.17 -7.25 21.42
C ALA A 92 -3.54 -8.45 22.15
N THR A 93 -3.24 -9.54 21.42
CA THR A 93 -2.63 -10.74 21.98
C THR A 93 -1.45 -11.22 21.13
N GLU A 94 -0.44 -11.81 21.74
CA GLU A 94 0.70 -12.40 21.04
C GLU A 94 0.28 -13.49 20.05
N ALA A 95 -0.75 -14.29 20.41
CA ALA A 95 -1.29 -15.32 19.53
C ALA A 95 -1.88 -14.74 18.24
N ALA A 96 -2.60 -13.62 18.32
CA ALA A 96 -3.13 -12.92 17.15
C ALA A 96 -2.01 -12.30 16.29
N GLY A 97 -0.98 -11.76 16.95
CA GLY A 97 0.21 -11.26 16.26
C GLY A 97 0.99 -12.35 15.52
N ALA A 98 1.22 -13.51 16.18
CA ALA A 98 1.87 -14.67 15.57
C ALA A 98 1.06 -15.21 14.37
N ALA A 99 -0.26 -15.27 14.49
CA ALA A 99 -1.16 -15.67 13.40
C ALA A 99 -1.08 -14.71 12.21
N ALA A 100 -1.02 -13.40 12.47
CA ALA A 100 -0.87 -12.38 11.43
C ALA A 100 0.48 -12.52 10.70
N LEU A 101 1.57 -12.79 11.44
CA LEU A 101 2.89 -13.02 10.85
C LEU A 101 2.89 -14.29 9.99
N ALA A 102 2.34 -15.39 10.47
CA ALA A 102 2.28 -16.65 9.71
C ALA A 102 1.52 -16.46 8.37
N ALA A 103 0.45 -15.69 8.36
CA ALA A 103 -0.28 -15.37 7.13
C ALA A 103 0.55 -14.51 6.16
N LEU A 104 1.29 -13.54 6.71
CA LEU A 104 2.14 -12.65 5.91
C LEU A 104 3.32 -13.42 5.30
N ASP A 105 3.99 -14.26 6.10
CA ASP A 105 5.12 -15.08 5.65
C ASP A 105 4.71 -16.04 4.52
N ALA A 106 3.60 -16.75 4.69
CA ALA A 106 3.09 -17.68 3.68
C ALA A 106 2.72 -16.95 2.38
N ALA A 107 2.03 -15.81 2.47
CA ALA A 107 1.66 -15.03 1.32
C ALA A 107 2.88 -14.41 0.59
N CYS A 108 3.89 -13.98 1.35
CA CYS A 108 5.15 -13.47 0.77
C CYS A 108 5.95 -14.55 0.06
N ALA A 109 5.96 -15.77 0.58
CA ALA A 109 6.59 -16.92 -0.08
C ALA A 109 5.92 -17.22 -1.42
N ASP A 110 4.59 -17.37 -1.44
CA ASP A 110 3.82 -17.62 -2.64
C ASP A 110 3.91 -16.47 -3.67
N LEU A 111 4.05 -15.21 -3.20
CA LEU A 111 4.26 -14.05 -4.07
C LEU A 111 5.64 -14.09 -4.75
N LYS A 112 6.70 -14.49 -4.02
CA LYS A 112 8.05 -14.66 -4.57
C LYS A 112 8.11 -15.77 -5.61
N GLU A 113 7.39 -16.85 -5.37
CA GLU A 113 7.32 -18.00 -6.27
C GLU A 113 6.37 -17.78 -7.47
N GLY A 114 5.65 -16.65 -7.51
CA GLY A 114 4.68 -16.34 -8.56
C GLY A 114 3.43 -17.23 -8.53
N VAL A 115 3.14 -17.85 -7.38
CA VAL A 115 1.89 -18.58 -7.13
C VAL A 115 0.72 -17.61 -7.07
N ILE A 116 0.92 -16.47 -6.40
CA ILE A 116 0.01 -15.32 -6.43
C ILE A 116 0.65 -14.15 -7.18
N ASP A 117 -0.14 -13.33 -7.82
CA ASP A 117 0.31 -12.20 -8.63
C ASP A 117 0.43 -10.90 -7.82
N VAL A 118 -0.45 -10.71 -6.83
CA VAL A 118 -0.52 -9.51 -5.98
C VAL A 118 -0.92 -9.86 -4.54
N LEU A 119 -0.55 -9.01 -3.61
CA LEU A 119 -0.82 -9.16 -2.19
C LEU A 119 -1.68 -7.99 -1.67
N VAL A 120 -2.79 -8.32 -1.01
CA VAL A 120 -3.62 -7.37 -0.24
C VAL A 120 -3.53 -7.75 1.23
N THR A 121 -3.11 -6.83 2.09
CA THR A 121 -2.94 -7.15 3.52
C THR A 121 -4.01 -6.48 4.37
N ALA A 122 -4.72 -7.26 5.19
CA ALA A 122 -5.56 -6.70 6.24
C ALA A 122 -4.69 -6.13 7.38
N PRO A 123 -5.22 -5.25 8.23
CA PRO A 123 -4.45 -4.55 9.25
C PRO A 123 -3.84 -5.46 10.31
N ILE A 124 -2.62 -5.12 10.77
CA ILE A 124 -1.93 -5.79 11.88
C ILE A 124 -1.81 -4.83 13.07
N ASN A 125 -1.72 -5.39 14.26
CA ASN A 125 -1.32 -4.63 15.43
C ASN A 125 0.21 -4.64 15.54
N LYS A 126 0.79 -3.43 15.47
CA LYS A 126 2.25 -3.26 15.45
C LYS A 126 2.95 -3.68 16.73
N HIS A 127 2.23 -3.77 17.85
CA HIS A 127 2.78 -4.23 19.13
C HIS A 127 2.69 -5.75 19.27
N SER A 128 1.52 -6.34 19.02
CA SER A 128 1.30 -7.77 19.19
C SER A 128 2.05 -8.65 18.19
N ILE A 129 2.41 -8.12 17.00
CA ILE A 129 3.17 -8.87 15.99
C ILE A 129 4.69 -8.90 16.30
N GLN A 130 5.19 -8.00 17.18
CA GLN A 130 6.62 -8.00 17.53
C GLN A 130 7.03 -9.33 18.14
N SER A 131 8.13 -9.88 17.62
CA SER A 131 8.69 -11.17 18.04
C SER A 131 10.17 -11.22 17.67
N SER A 132 10.86 -12.31 17.99
CA SER A 132 12.24 -12.54 17.55
C SER A 132 12.37 -12.61 16.02
N SER A 133 11.29 -12.97 15.33
CA SER A 133 11.23 -13.06 13.86
C SER A 133 10.62 -11.83 13.17
N PHE A 134 10.02 -10.91 13.94
CA PHE A 134 9.46 -9.66 13.39
C PHE A 134 9.81 -8.47 14.29
N SER A 135 10.82 -7.70 13.88
CA SER A 135 11.31 -6.49 14.57
C SER A 135 11.15 -5.23 13.72
N PHE A 136 10.10 -5.17 12.90
CA PHE A 136 9.85 -4.08 11.96
C PHE A 136 8.74 -3.13 12.48
N PRO A 137 8.78 -1.83 12.12
CA PRO A 137 7.73 -0.88 12.45
C PRO A 137 6.36 -1.22 11.84
N GLY A 138 6.33 -1.97 10.74
CA GLY A 138 5.11 -2.34 10.04
C GLY A 138 5.34 -3.18 8.79
N HIS A 139 4.28 -3.34 8.00
CA HIS A 139 4.32 -4.12 6.76
C HIS A 139 5.35 -3.60 5.75
N THR A 140 5.48 -2.29 5.59
CA THR A 140 6.33 -1.68 4.56
C THR A 140 7.80 -2.06 4.76
N GLU A 141 8.30 -1.91 5.95
CA GLU A 141 9.69 -2.20 6.30
C GLU A 141 9.97 -3.72 6.28
N TYR A 142 9.00 -4.53 6.73
CA TYR A 142 9.09 -5.98 6.65
C TYR A 142 9.14 -6.46 5.19
N LEU A 143 8.28 -5.94 4.32
CA LEU A 143 8.24 -6.32 2.91
C LEU A 143 9.47 -5.84 2.15
N GLU A 144 9.96 -4.63 2.44
CA GLU A 144 11.23 -4.15 1.89
C GLU A 144 12.36 -5.12 2.25
N ALA A 145 12.52 -5.44 3.53
CA ALA A 145 13.56 -6.38 3.98
C ALA A 145 13.38 -7.79 3.37
N SER A 146 12.12 -8.24 3.20
CA SER A 146 11.83 -9.56 2.64
C SER A 146 12.12 -9.66 1.16
N PHE A 147 11.95 -8.57 0.38
CA PHE A 147 12.09 -8.57 -1.07
C PHE A 147 13.39 -7.94 -1.57
N ASN A 148 14.13 -7.25 -0.69
CA ASN A 148 15.40 -6.64 -1.02
C ASN A 148 16.50 -7.71 -1.08
N THR A 149 17.05 -7.95 -2.27
CA THR A 149 18.16 -8.87 -2.47
C THR A 149 19.30 -8.16 -3.21
N PRO A 150 20.55 -8.66 -3.14
CA PRO A 150 21.65 -8.06 -3.90
C PRO A 150 21.39 -8.01 -5.41
N GLU A 151 20.65 -8.98 -5.96
CA GLU A 151 20.29 -9.07 -7.36
C GLU A 151 19.12 -8.13 -7.72
N HIS A 152 18.24 -7.84 -6.76
CA HIS A 152 17.06 -7.01 -6.93
C HIS A 152 16.92 -6.03 -5.74
N PRO A 153 17.79 -4.99 -5.70
CA PRO A 153 17.68 -3.99 -4.65
C PRO A 153 16.37 -3.22 -4.81
N CYS A 154 15.66 -3.07 -3.70
CA CYS A 154 14.42 -2.29 -3.68
C CYS A 154 14.37 -1.37 -2.47
N LYS A 155 13.68 -0.25 -2.61
CA LYS A 155 13.48 0.73 -1.55
C LYS A 155 12.01 1.16 -1.57
N ALA A 156 11.32 0.89 -0.48
CA ALA A 156 9.90 1.15 -0.38
C ALA A 156 9.58 2.65 -0.32
N LEU A 157 8.51 3.03 -0.99
CA LEU A 157 7.89 4.34 -0.88
C LEU A 157 6.41 4.15 -0.54
N MET A 158 5.98 4.66 0.61
CA MET A 158 4.57 4.65 0.99
C MET A 158 3.80 5.70 0.20
N ILE A 159 2.76 5.26 -0.50
CA ILE A 159 1.83 6.11 -1.23
C ILE A 159 0.42 5.85 -0.72
N LEU A 160 -0.23 6.87 -0.19
CA LEU A 160 -1.68 6.86 0.05
C LEU A 160 -2.36 7.27 -1.24
N CYS A 161 -3.29 6.46 -1.73
CA CYS A 161 -3.98 6.76 -2.98
C CYS A 161 -5.50 6.54 -2.87
N ALA A 162 -6.21 7.42 -3.53
CA ALA A 162 -7.63 7.35 -3.85
C ALA A 162 -7.81 7.83 -5.29
N ASP A 163 -9.02 7.79 -5.83
CA ASP A 163 -9.28 8.13 -7.23
C ASP A 163 -8.72 9.50 -7.65
N THR A 164 -8.84 10.50 -6.76
CA THR A 164 -8.51 11.90 -7.07
C THR A 164 -7.21 12.40 -6.42
N LEU A 165 -6.60 11.61 -5.54
CA LEU A 165 -5.44 12.08 -4.76
C LEU A 165 -4.45 10.96 -4.49
N ARG A 166 -3.17 11.21 -4.75
CA ARG A 166 -2.04 10.35 -4.39
C ARG A 166 -1.04 11.15 -3.59
N VAL A 167 -0.72 10.67 -2.39
CA VAL A 167 0.22 11.34 -1.48
C VAL A 167 1.35 10.40 -1.14
N ALA A 168 2.58 10.79 -1.46
CA ALA A 168 3.80 10.12 -1.04
C ALA A 168 4.49 10.93 0.06
N LEU A 169 5.35 10.28 0.84
CA LEU A 169 6.02 10.88 1.97
C LEU A 169 7.55 10.85 1.79
N VAL A 170 8.22 11.96 2.12
CA VAL A 170 9.68 11.99 2.22
C VAL A 170 10.11 11.24 3.47
N THR A 171 9.48 11.53 4.62
CA THR A 171 9.68 10.81 5.88
C THR A 171 8.34 10.28 6.38
N ALA A 172 8.30 9.00 6.80
CA ALA A 172 7.05 8.35 7.25
C ALA A 172 6.97 8.25 8.79
N HIS A 173 7.72 7.33 9.38
CA HIS A 173 7.60 6.96 10.79
C HIS A 173 8.72 7.57 11.66
N LEU A 174 8.93 8.88 11.57
CA LEU A 174 9.87 9.61 12.39
C LEU A 174 9.16 10.49 13.44
N PRO A 175 9.71 10.62 14.65
CA PRO A 175 9.29 11.67 15.58
C PRO A 175 9.42 13.06 14.93
N ILE A 176 8.43 13.93 15.14
CA ILE A 176 8.39 15.25 14.49
C ILE A 176 9.67 16.07 14.71
N ALA A 177 10.28 15.98 15.90
CA ALA A 177 11.52 16.67 16.23
C ALA A 177 12.73 16.21 15.38
N LYS A 178 12.67 15.03 14.74
CA LYS A 178 13.74 14.51 13.88
C LYS A 178 13.48 14.70 12.38
N VAL A 179 12.31 15.21 12.02
CA VAL A 179 11.96 15.41 10.62
C VAL A 179 12.89 16.44 9.95
N PRO A 180 13.15 17.64 10.51
CA PRO A 180 14.03 18.61 9.85
C PRO A 180 15.44 18.06 9.56
N GLU A 181 16.02 17.31 10.52
CA GLU A 181 17.35 16.71 10.37
C GLU A 181 17.38 15.61 9.28
N ALA A 182 16.25 14.92 9.07
CA ALA A 182 16.15 13.85 8.08
C ALA A 182 15.89 14.38 6.65
N ILE A 183 15.39 15.62 6.51
CA ILE A 183 15.13 16.22 5.20
C ILE A 183 16.46 16.73 4.63
N THR A 184 16.97 15.99 3.64
CA THR A 184 18.15 16.37 2.85
C THR A 184 17.77 16.52 1.38
N LYS A 185 18.57 17.27 0.63
CA LYS A 185 18.36 17.45 -0.82
C LYS A 185 18.33 16.10 -1.55
N GLU A 186 19.27 15.21 -1.20
CA GLU A 186 19.39 13.89 -1.79
C GLU A 186 18.15 13.03 -1.51
N LEU A 187 17.64 13.05 -0.27
CA LEU A 187 16.43 12.29 0.09
C LEU A 187 15.20 12.84 -0.63
N VAL A 188 15.03 14.15 -0.69
CA VAL A 188 13.89 14.77 -1.38
C VAL A 188 13.93 14.43 -2.87
N LEU A 189 15.10 14.54 -3.51
CA LEU A 189 15.30 14.19 -4.91
C LEU A 189 14.98 12.71 -5.17
N GLU A 190 15.54 11.82 -4.36
CA GLU A 190 15.29 10.38 -4.44
C GLU A 190 13.79 10.08 -4.37
N ARG A 191 13.06 10.70 -3.44
CA ARG A 191 11.61 10.51 -3.29
C ARG A 191 10.82 11.05 -4.47
N ILE A 192 11.23 12.18 -5.05
CA ILE A 192 10.62 12.71 -6.30
C ILE A 192 10.81 11.70 -7.44
N GLU A 193 12.01 11.15 -7.61
CA GLU A 193 12.33 10.17 -8.67
C GLU A 193 11.55 8.87 -8.50
N GLN A 194 11.53 8.32 -7.29
CA GLN A 194 10.75 7.12 -6.95
C GLN A 194 9.25 7.34 -7.21
N PHE A 195 8.72 8.48 -6.78
CA PHE A 195 7.31 8.79 -6.96
C PHE A 195 6.97 8.99 -8.45
N ASN A 196 7.80 9.68 -9.21
CA ASN A 196 7.65 9.83 -10.65
C ASN A 196 7.65 8.47 -11.38
N SER A 197 8.57 7.58 -10.99
CA SER A 197 8.64 6.23 -11.54
C SER A 197 7.36 5.42 -11.23
N SER A 198 6.88 5.49 -9.99
CA SER A 198 5.65 4.82 -9.58
C SER A 198 4.42 5.39 -10.29
N LEU A 199 4.28 6.73 -10.41
CA LEU A 199 3.18 7.33 -11.14
C LEU A 199 3.13 6.87 -12.60
N LYS A 200 4.28 6.68 -13.24
CA LYS A 200 4.37 6.15 -14.61
C LYS A 200 4.04 4.66 -14.68
N ARG A 201 4.74 3.85 -13.89
CA ARG A 201 4.69 2.40 -14.00
C ARG A 201 3.47 1.80 -13.31
N ASP A 202 3.16 2.29 -12.10
CA ASP A 202 2.11 1.72 -11.26
C ASP A 202 0.73 2.33 -11.55
N PHE A 203 0.68 3.65 -11.80
CA PHE A 203 -0.57 4.37 -12.06
C PHE A 203 -0.81 4.69 -13.55
N GLY A 204 0.13 4.37 -14.45
CA GLY A 204 -0.04 4.53 -15.89
C GLY A 204 -0.06 5.99 -16.36
N VAL A 205 0.46 6.93 -15.57
CA VAL A 205 0.50 8.36 -15.91
C VAL A 205 1.70 8.64 -16.81
N GLY A 206 1.47 9.01 -18.07
CA GLY A 206 2.55 9.19 -19.05
C GLY A 206 3.53 10.32 -18.71
N SER A 207 3.03 11.42 -18.18
CA SER A 207 3.81 12.63 -17.88
C SER A 207 3.38 13.19 -16.50
N PRO A 208 3.80 12.58 -15.39
CA PRO A 208 3.33 12.93 -14.07
C PRO A 208 3.69 14.36 -13.65
N ARG A 209 2.73 15.07 -13.10
CA ARG A 209 2.92 16.37 -12.44
C ARG A 209 2.92 16.15 -10.94
N ILE A 210 4.05 16.41 -10.28
CA ILE A 210 4.25 16.19 -8.85
C ILE A 210 4.29 17.53 -8.14
N ALA A 211 3.37 17.75 -7.19
CA ALA A 211 3.47 18.85 -6.25
C ALA A 211 4.36 18.44 -5.07
N VAL A 212 5.36 19.24 -4.75
CA VAL A 212 6.23 19.06 -3.59
C VAL A 212 5.84 20.08 -2.55
N LEU A 213 5.48 19.64 -1.35
CA LEU A 213 5.12 20.54 -0.25
C LEU A 213 6.36 21.14 0.40
N SER A 214 6.20 22.29 1.06
CA SER A 214 7.22 22.85 1.93
C SER A 214 7.30 22.08 3.24
N LEU A 215 8.39 22.24 3.99
CA LEU A 215 8.50 21.76 5.36
C LEU A 215 7.88 22.76 6.32
N ASN A 216 8.22 24.05 6.14
CA ASN A 216 7.85 25.13 7.04
C ASN A 216 6.55 25.85 6.62
N PRO A 217 5.86 26.50 7.55
CA PRO A 217 4.73 27.38 7.24
C PRO A 217 5.11 28.44 6.19
N HIS A 218 4.17 28.79 5.31
CA HIS A 218 4.35 29.79 4.26
C HIS A 218 5.56 29.55 3.36
N ALA A 219 5.96 28.28 3.20
CA ALA A 219 7.16 27.88 2.46
C ALA A 219 8.43 28.63 2.94
N GLY A 220 8.59 28.74 4.26
CA GLY A 220 9.75 29.37 4.89
C GLY A 220 9.78 30.89 4.84
N GLU A 221 8.79 31.57 4.22
CA GLU A 221 8.71 33.04 4.08
C GLU A 221 10.06 33.68 3.70
N ASN A 222 10.67 33.19 2.61
CA ASN A 222 12.01 33.61 2.16
C ASN A 222 13.15 33.47 3.20
N GLY A 223 13.06 32.48 4.08
CA GLY A 223 14.04 32.20 5.13
C GLY A 223 13.73 32.78 6.50
N LEU A 224 12.61 33.49 6.66
CA LEU A 224 12.18 34.01 7.95
C LEU A 224 11.70 32.92 8.90
N LEU A 225 11.06 31.90 8.37
CA LEU A 225 10.47 30.78 9.13
C LEU A 225 11.21 29.45 8.89
N GLY A 226 12.47 29.50 8.54
CA GLY A 226 13.31 28.35 8.19
C GLY A 226 13.89 28.49 6.79
N THR A 227 14.99 27.80 6.52
CA THR A 227 15.71 27.91 5.25
C THR A 227 15.66 26.62 4.42
N GLU A 228 15.03 25.54 4.93
CA GLU A 228 14.99 24.24 4.31
C GLU A 228 14.38 24.28 2.91
N GLU A 229 13.45 25.18 2.67
CA GLU A 229 12.86 25.38 1.34
C GLU A 229 13.90 25.89 0.34
N ASN A 230 14.69 26.89 0.73
CA ASN A 230 15.69 27.52 -0.12
C ASN A 230 16.94 26.66 -0.28
N ASP A 231 17.39 26.02 0.80
CA ASP A 231 18.68 25.33 0.86
C ASP A 231 18.58 23.85 0.43
N ILE A 232 17.39 23.24 0.55
CA ILE A 232 17.19 21.81 0.38
C ILE A 232 16.09 21.51 -0.66
N ILE A 233 14.84 21.94 -0.43
CA ILE A 233 13.69 21.46 -1.20
C ILE A 233 13.67 22.05 -2.61
N ALA A 234 13.85 23.36 -2.75
CA ALA A 234 13.88 24.01 -4.06
C ALA A 234 15.06 23.55 -4.93
N PRO A 235 16.29 23.37 -4.41
CA PRO A 235 17.38 22.74 -5.14
C PRO A 235 17.08 21.31 -5.60
N ALA A 236 16.43 20.47 -4.78
CA ALA A 236 16.02 19.12 -5.17
C ALA A 236 14.99 19.16 -6.32
N ILE A 237 13.99 20.04 -6.23
CA ILE A 237 13.00 20.25 -7.30
C ILE A 237 13.69 20.71 -8.60
N ALA A 238 14.65 21.64 -8.51
CA ALA A 238 15.38 22.15 -9.67
C ALA A 238 16.18 21.03 -10.36
N GLU A 239 16.84 20.16 -9.58
CA GLU A 239 17.58 19.02 -10.11
C GLU A 239 16.66 17.97 -10.75
N ALA A 240 15.52 17.65 -10.11
CA ALA A 240 14.50 16.79 -10.70
C ALA A 240 13.98 17.33 -12.04
N ARG A 241 13.76 18.64 -12.14
CA ARG A 241 13.35 19.30 -13.40
C ARG A 241 14.44 19.27 -14.48
N ALA A 242 15.71 19.40 -14.09
CA ALA A 242 16.83 19.22 -15.01
C ALA A 242 16.87 17.79 -15.58
N ALA A 243 16.46 16.79 -14.76
CA ALA A 243 16.26 15.41 -15.17
C ALA A 243 14.92 15.15 -15.90
N LYS A 244 14.20 16.23 -16.31
CA LYS A 244 12.90 16.19 -17.02
C LYS A 244 11.74 15.57 -16.23
N ILE A 245 11.79 15.63 -14.91
CA ILE A 245 10.67 15.29 -14.02
C ILE A 245 9.87 16.57 -13.76
N MET A 246 8.56 16.51 -13.96
CA MET A 246 7.68 17.67 -13.73
C MET A 246 7.33 17.79 -12.24
N ALA A 247 8.29 18.24 -11.44
CA ALA A 247 8.14 18.57 -10.04
C ALA A 247 7.95 20.07 -9.85
N PHE A 248 7.00 20.47 -9.00
CA PHE A 248 6.61 21.86 -8.76
C PHE A 248 6.50 22.14 -7.27
N GLY A 249 6.81 23.37 -6.87
CA GLY A 249 6.79 23.80 -5.46
C GLY A 249 8.09 24.54 -5.09
N PRO A 250 8.44 24.63 -3.78
CA PRO A 250 7.67 24.10 -2.64
C PRO A 250 6.37 24.85 -2.39
N TYR A 251 5.28 24.13 -2.07
CA TYR A 251 3.98 24.70 -1.77
C TYR A 251 3.68 24.65 -0.27
N PRO A 252 3.16 25.72 0.35
CA PRO A 252 2.67 25.67 1.73
C PRO A 252 1.44 24.75 1.82
N ALA A 253 1.48 23.77 2.72
CA ALA A 253 0.52 22.66 2.74
C ALA A 253 -0.92 23.11 3.00
N ASP A 254 -1.11 24.09 3.91
CA ASP A 254 -2.43 24.62 4.29
C ASP A 254 -3.16 25.22 3.10
N GLY A 255 -2.52 26.18 2.42
CA GLY A 255 -3.07 26.82 1.24
C GLY A 255 -3.23 25.85 0.05
N PHE A 256 -2.30 24.92 -0.12
CA PHE A 256 -2.33 23.95 -1.20
C PHE A 256 -3.52 23.00 -1.12
N PHE A 257 -3.76 22.40 0.05
CA PHE A 257 -4.93 21.54 0.28
C PHE A 257 -6.22 22.34 0.43
N GLY A 258 -6.18 23.47 1.17
CA GLY A 258 -7.36 24.29 1.44
C GLY A 258 -8.00 24.89 0.19
N SER A 259 -7.19 25.20 -0.84
CA SER A 259 -7.67 25.71 -2.14
C SER A 259 -8.07 24.62 -3.14
N GLY A 260 -7.88 23.34 -2.80
CA GLY A 260 -8.09 22.24 -3.75
C GLY A 260 -7.05 22.19 -4.88
N HIS A 261 -5.91 22.87 -4.75
CA HIS A 261 -4.88 22.94 -5.80
C HIS A 261 -4.28 21.56 -6.13
N PHE A 262 -4.37 20.60 -5.22
CA PHE A 262 -3.94 19.22 -5.45
C PHE A 262 -4.60 18.56 -6.67
N ALA A 263 -5.80 18.97 -7.06
CA ALA A 263 -6.51 18.44 -8.23
C ALA A 263 -5.81 18.75 -9.57
N ALA A 264 -4.85 19.69 -9.57
CA ALA A 264 -4.04 20.01 -10.75
C ALA A 264 -2.81 19.11 -10.91
N PHE A 265 -2.58 18.15 -10.00
CA PHE A 265 -1.40 17.30 -9.96
C PHE A 265 -1.78 15.82 -9.94
N ASP A 266 -0.87 14.97 -10.42
CA ASP A 266 -1.04 13.53 -10.41
C ASP A 266 -0.60 12.91 -9.08
N GLY A 267 0.25 13.64 -8.33
CA GLY A 267 0.71 13.24 -7.01
C GLY A 267 1.24 14.41 -6.19
N VAL A 268 1.20 14.26 -4.87
CA VAL A 268 1.65 15.22 -3.87
C VAL A 268 2.74 14.57 -3.03
N LEU A 269 3.92 15.16 -2.95
CA LEU A 269 5.01 14.71 -2.08
C LEU A 269 5.03 15.59 -0.82
N ALA A 270 4.67 14.99 0.31
CA ALA A 270 4.69 15.63 1.62
C ALA A 270 6.01 15.34 2.35
N MET A 271 6.49 16.29 3.15
CA MET A 271 7.76 16.16 3.86
C MET A 271 7.66 15.18 5.03
N TYR A 272 6.52 15.09 5.70
CA TYR A 272 6.31 14.19 6.85
C TYR A 272 4.87 13.65 6.89
N HIS A 273 4.69 12.64 7.74
CA HIS A 273 3.49 11.82 7.82
C HIS A 273 2.19 12.63 7.90
N ASP A 274 1.99 13.42 8.96
CA ASP A 274 0.70 14.09 9.19
C ASP A 274 0.44 15.25 8.23
N GLN A 275 1.49 15.85 7.66
CA GLN A 275 1.34 16.86 6.61
C GLN A 275 0.59 16.33 5.38
N GLY A 276 0.87 15.08 5.03
CA GLY A 276 0.22 14.43 3.89
C GLY A 276 -1.05 13.66 4.28
N LEU A 277 -1.00 12.91 5.38
CA LEU A 277 -2.06 11.96 5.72
C LEU A 277 -3.27 12.60 6.39
N ALA A 278 -3.12 13.67 7.16
CA ALA A 278 -4.27 14.35 7.75
C ALA A 278 -5.22 14.90 6.67
N PRO A 279 -4.75 15.69 5.69
CA PRO A 279 -5.62 16.13 4.60
C PRO A 279 -6.09 14.98 3.71
N PHE A 280 -5.23 13.98 3.43
CA PHE A 280 -5.64 12.80 2.65
C PHE A 280 -6.84 12.08 3.30
N LYS A 281 -6.76 11.78 4.59
CA LYS A 281 -7.83 11.10 5.33
C LYS A 281 -9.10 11.93 5.44
N THR A 282 -8.98 13.25 5.51
CA THR A 282 -10.14 14.14 5.50
C THR A 282 -10.89 14.08 4.15
N ILE A 283 -10.16 13.87 3.05
CA ILE A 283 -10.72 13.84 1.68
C ILE A 283 -11.19 12.43 1.31
N ALA A 284 -10.48 11.38 1.71
CA ALA A 284 -10.61 10.04 1.17
C ALA A 284 -10.64 8.92 2.24
N MET A 285 -11.23 9.18 3.42
CA MET A 285 -11.24 8.22 4.54
C MET A 285 -11.80 6.85 4.18
N ASP A 286 -12.91 6.81 3.43
CA ASP A 286 -13.62 5.56 3.13
C ASP A 286 -13.01 4.76 1.96
N SER A 287 -12.22 5.42 1.10
CA SER A 287 -11.65 4.82 -0.11
C SER A 287 -10.12 4.78 -0.13
N GLY A 288 -9.50 5.29 0.93
CA GLY A 288 -8.05 5.39 1.03
C GLY A 288 -7.36 4.02 0.98
N VAL A 289 -6.33 3.93 0.15
CA VAL A 289 -5.49 2.74 -0.02
C VAL A 289 -4.05 3.10 0.29
N ASN A 290 -3.40 2.28 1.10
CA ASN A 290 -1.96 2.34 1.28
C ASN A 290 -1.29 1.39 0.28
N PHE A 291 -0.59 1.96 -0.69
CA PHE A 291 0.22 1.24 -1.67
C PHE A 291 1.69 1.34 -1.31
N THR A 292 2.41 0.22 -1.36
CA THR A 292 3.86 0.18 -1.16
C THR A 292 4.55 0.13 -2.53
N ALA A 293 4.95 1.31 -3.01
CA ALA A 293 5.71 1.44 -4.25
C ALA A 293 7.18 1.04 -4.06
N GLY A 294 7.93 0.88 -5.16
CA GLY A 294 9.36 0.55 -5.14
C GLY A 294 9.69 -0.92 -4.88
N LEU A 295 8.71 -1.74 -4.50
CA LEU A 295 8.86 -3.18 -4.37
C LEU A 295 8.74 -3.87 -5.73
N PRO A 296 9.41 -5.02 -5.93
CA PRO A 296 9.26 -5.81 -7.17
C PRO A 296 7.84 -6.37 -7.33
N TYR A 297 7.12 -6.56 -6.24
CA TYR A 297 5.77 -7.10 -6.20
C TYR A 297 4.73 -6.01 -5.86
N VAL A 298 3.47 -6.25 -6.23
CA VAL A 298 2.37 -5.34 -5.89
C VAL A 298 1.82 -5.69 -4.53
N ARG A 299 1.86 -4.73 -3.61
CA ARG A 299 1.20 -4.86 -2.31
C ARG A 299 0.36 -3.62 -2.01
N THR A 300 -0.90 -3.83 -1.65
CA THR A 300 -1.82 -2.82 -1.16
C THR A 300 -2.42 -3.20 0.18
N SER A 301 -2.95 -2.23 0.88
CA SER A 301 -3.74 -2.43 2.10
C SER A 301 -4.76 -1.31 2.26
N PRO A 302 -5.85 -1.55 3.03
CA PRO A 302 -6.70 -0.45 3.47
C PRO A 302 -5.91 0.55 4.33
N ASP A 303 -6.36 1.80 4.33
CA ASP A 303 -5.76 2.89 5.12
C ASP A 303 -6.43 3.06 6.50
N HIS A 304 -6.69 1.96 7.18
CA HIS A 304 -7.18 1.94 8.56
C HIS A 304 -6.41 0.91 9.41
N GLY A 305 -6.53 0.99 10.72
CA GLY A 305 -5.93 0.06 11.67
C GLY A 305 -6.80 -1.15 11.97
N THR A 306 -6.43 -1.89 13.02
CA THR A 306 -7.11 -3.10 13.47
C THR A 306 -8.53 -2.88 13.98
N GLY A 307 -8.93 -1.67 14.32
CA GLY A 307 -10.29 -1.31 14.73
C GLY A 307 -10.79 -2.13 15.92
N TYR A 308 -9.97 -2.30 16.94
CA TYR A 308 -10.32 -3.13 18.11
C TYR A 308 -11.59 -2.68 18.82
N ASP A 309 -11.87 -1.39 18.83
CA ASP A 309 -13.07 -0.79 19.41
C ASP A 309 -14.38 -1.26 18.77
N ILE A 310 -14.33 -1.66 17.51
CA ILE A 310 -15.47 -2.14 16.72
C ILE A 310 -15.35 -3.62 16.31
N ALA A 311 -14.27 -4.31 16.67
CA ALA A 311 -14.04 -5.70 16.29
C ALA A 311 -15.17 -6.63 16.80
N GLY A 312 -15.70 -7.48 15.94
CA GLY A 312 -16.78 -8.41 16.24
C GLY A 312 -18.17 -7.78 16.35
N LYS A 313 -18.33 -6.46 16.10
CA LYS A 313 -19.62 -5.78 16.17
C LYS A 313 -20.38 -5.75 14.83
N GLY A 314 -19.79 -6.19 13.75
CA GLY A 314 -20.46 -6.22 12.43
C GLY A 314 -20.65 -4.84 11.77
N VAL A 315 -19.95 -3.80 12.23
CA VAL A 315 -20.11 -2.40 11.76
C VAL A 315 -18.98 -1.89 10.88
N ALA A 316 -17.87 -2.64 10.75
CA ALA A 316 -16.75 -2.22 9.90
C ALA A 316 -17.13 -2.20 8.42
N SER A 317 -16.73 -1.14 7.69
CA SER A 317 -16.91 -1.05 6.25
C SER A 317 -15.84 -1.85 5.49
N PRO A 318 -16.21 -2.61 4.44
CA PRO A 318 -15.26 -3.28 3.57
C PRO A 318 -14.69 -2.36 2.47
N ASP A 319 -15.10 -1.10 2.37
CA ASP A 319 -14.89 -0.27 1.18
C ASP A 319 -13.41 0.06 0.95
N SER A 320 -12.65 0.37 1.99
CA SER A 320 -11.19 0.58 1.87
C SER A 320 -10.45 -0.70 1.44
N LEU A 321 -10.85 -1.89 1.93
CA LEU A 321 -10.28 -3.16 1.48
C LEU A 321 -10.67 -3.48 0.03
N ARG A 322 -11.90 -3.15 -0.37
CA ARG A 322 -12.37 -3.26 -1.76
C ARG A 322 -11.56 -2.36 -2.68
N SER A 323 -11.34 -1.12 -2.27
CA SER A 323 -10.49 -0.17 -3.00
C SER A 323 -9.04 -0.68 -3.10
N ALA A 324 -8.49 -1.27 -2.02
CA ALA A 324 -7.16 -1.87 -2.03
C ALA A 324 -7.05 -3.03 -3.03
N LEU A 325 -8.08 -3.88 -3.10
CA LEU A 325 -8.12 -5.00 -4.06
C LEU A 325 -8.14 -4.50 -5.51
N TYR A 326 -9.02 -3.55 -5.85
CA TYR A 326 -9.08 -3.00 -7.21
C TYR A 326 -7.81 -2.25 -7.58
N THR A 327 -7.26 -1.47 -6.66
CA THR A 327 -5.97 -0.79 -6.85
C THR A 327 -4.84 -1.78 -7.14
N ALA A 328 -4.78 -2.92 -6.43
CA ALA A 328 -3.79 -3.97 -6.69
C ALA A 328 -3.92 -4.54 -8.11
N ILE A 329 -5.14 -4.80 -8.58
CA ILE A 329 -5.42 -5.28 -9.94
C ILE A 329 -4.95 -4.26 -10.98
N ASP A 330 -5.29 -2.99 -10.79
CA ASP A 330 -4.97 -1.93 -11.75
C ASP A 330 -3.46 -1.68 -11.82
N ILE A 331 -2.77 -1.62 -10.67
CA ILE A 331 -1.32 -1.50 -10.61
C ILE A 331 -0.64 -2.68 -11.30
N PHE A 332 -1.09 -3.91 -11.04
CA PHE A 332 -0.53 -5.09 -11.70
C PHE A 332 -0.68 -5.02 -13.22
N ARG A 333 -1.85 -4.62 -13.71
CA ARG A 333 -2.12 -4.45 -15.14
C ARG A 333 -1.26 -3.33 -15.75
N ASN A 334 -1.12 -2.21 -15.03
CA ASN A 334 -0.31 -1.07 -15.48
C ASN A 334 1.16 -1.45 -15.55
N ARG A 335 1.71 -2.15 -14.53
CA ARG A 335 3.08 -2.68 -14.56
C ARG A 335 3.32 -3.53 -15.79
N ARG A 336 2.45 -4.50 -16.06
CA ARG A 336 2.57 -5.36 -17.24
C ARG A 336 2.56 -4.56 -18.54
N ARG A 337 1.63 -3.61 -18.70
CA ARG A 337 1.58 -2.74 -19.89
C ARG A 337 2.84 -1.90 -20.05
N HIS A 338 3.32 -1.34 -18.94
CA HIS A 338 4.55 -0.55 -18.93
C HIS A 338 5.74 -1.43 -19.32
N ASP A 339 5.92 -2.56 -18.66
CA ASP A 339 7.07 -3.44 -18.88
C ASP A 339 7.03 -4.03 -20.31
N ASP A 340 5.86 -4.40 -20.83
CA ASP A 340 5.68 -4.82 -22.25
C ASP A 340 6.05 -3.70 -23.21
N ALA A 341 5.65 -2.45 -22.95
CA ALA A 341 5.96 -1.31 -23.80
C ALA A 341 7.45 -0.97 -23.86
N TYR A 342 8.17 -1.21 -22.76
CA TYR A 342 9.60 -0.94 -22.65
C TYR A 342 10.50 -2.16 -22.96
N SER A 343 9.93 -3.35 -23.17
CA SER A 343 10.69 -4.58 -23.46
C SER A 343 11.39 -4.55 -24.82
N SER A 344 10.88 -3.75 -25.79
CA SER A 344 11.42 -3.65 -27.15
C SER A 344 11.44 -2.18 -27.59
N PRO A 345 12.36 -1.36 -27.07
CA PRO A 345 12.44 0.05 -27.46
C PRO A 345 12.82 0.16 -28.95
N LEU A 346 12.14 1.08 -29.64
CA LEU A 346 12.49 1.40 -31.02
C LEU A 346 13.96 1.88 -31.10
N THR A 347 14.76 1.22 -31.92
CA THR A 347 16.11 1.70 -32.21
C THR A 347 16.01 3.04 -32.94
N PRO A 348 16.73 4.09 -32.51
CA PRO A 348 16.75 5.35 -33.26
C PRO A 348 17.16 5.04 -34.69
N GLN A 349 16.36 5.46 -35.68
CA GLN A 349 16.79 5.40 -37.07
C GLN A 349 18.11 6.20 -37.18
N GLN A 350 19.20 5.52 -37.53
CA GLN A 350 20.40 6.22 -37.97
C GLN A 350 19.98 7.07 -39.16
N ASN A 351 20.05 8.38 -39.01
CA ASN A 351 19.85 9.30 -40.14
C ASN A 351 20.76 8.84 -41.28
N LEU A 352 20.18 8.23 -42.30
CA LEU A 352 20.85 8.04 -43.56
C LEU A 352 21.22 9.44 -44.07
N LYS A 353 22.50 9.77 -44.01
CA LYS A 353 23.10 10.94 -44.64
C LYS A 353 23.08 10.80 -46.16
#